data_79d24bde509f124ec44ff3ca74ebaa88
#
_entry.id   79d24bde509f124ec44ff3ca74ebaa88
#
_cell.length_a   1.000
_cell.length_b   1.000
_cell.length_c   1.000
_cell.angle_alpha   90.00
_cell.angle_beta   90.00
_cell.angle_gamma   90.00
#
_symmetry.space_group_name_H-M   'P 1'
#
loop_
_entity.id
_entity.type
_entity.pdbx_description
1 polymer ?
#
loop_
_entity_poly.entity_id
_entity_poly.type
_entity_poly.pdbx_seq_one_letter_code
_entity_poly.pdbx_strand_id
1 'polypeptide(L)'
;MIKGIACVAADWAIGKVNKETGKGELLFNIPADMKFFRETTKHSFVVMGYSTYLSLPKRPLPDRVNIVLWDKAPLPVETKDGVIFFNNFGALFSFIKILSKEYNVFICGGASVYKLFLPYYDEVLITYVNKIDKDATAFFPNLDRNIMYYISDSILLVKEEDFEANLRVYKRKPIEKVLEMER
;
A
#
# COMPACT_ATOMS: atom_id res chain seq x y z
N MET A 1 -3.95 -13.39 4.79
CA MET A 1 -2.63 -12.69 4.83
C MET A 1 -2.82 -11.19 4.75
N ILE A 2 -2.03 -10.41 5.46
CA ILE A 2 -1.97 -8.94 5.33
C ILE A 2 -0.84 -8.60 4.36
N LYS A 3 -1.18 -7.97 3.24
CA LYS A 3 -0.24 -7.64 2.17
C LYS A 3 -0.18 -6.14 1.92
N GLY A 4 1.02 -5.58 1.78
CA GLY A 4 1.20 -4.24 1.24
C GLY A 4 1.26 -4.28 -0.29
N ILE A 5 0.75 -3.25 -0.96
CA ILE A 5 0.90 -3.09 -2.41
C ILE A 5 1.10 -1.61 -2.75
N ALA A 6 2.19 -1.28 -3.43
CA ALA A 6 2.52 0.10 -3.78
C ALA A 6 3.45 0.19 -5.00
N CYS A 7 3.38 1.31 -5.71
CA CYS A 7 4.39 1.74 -6.67
C CYS A 7 5.27 2.80 -6.01
N VAL A 8 6.58 2.61 -6.02
CA VAL A 8 7.54 3.50 -5.37
C VAL A 8 8.63 3.97 -6.33
N ALA A 9 9.10 5.18 -6.14
CA ALA A 9 10.32 5.71 -6.76
C ALA A 9 11.59 5.08 -6.14
N ALA A 10 12.74 5.37 -6.70
CA ALA A 10 14.03 4.86 -6.23
C ALA A 10 14.38 5.30 -4.79
N ASP A 11 13.79 6.38 -4.32
CA ASP A 11 13.90 6.90 -2.95
C ASP A 11 12.70 6.53 -2.05
N TRP A 12 11.87 5.56 -2.49
CA TRP A 12 10.67 5.11 -1.80
C TRP A 12 9.50 6.12 -1.74
N ALA A 13 9.55 7.15 -2.54
CA ALA A 13 8.43 8.07 -2.72
C ALA A 13 7.25 7.37 -3.42
N ILE A 14 6.01 7.70 -3.01
CA ILE A 14 4.77 7.11 -3.53
C ILE A 14 3.81 8.15 -4.09
N GLY A 15 3.99 9.41 -3.77
CA GLY A 15 3.04 10.44 -4.17
C GLY A 15 3.54 11.84 -3.89
N LYS A 16 2.79 12.78 -4.44
CA LYS A 16 2.98 14.22 -4.23
C LYS A 16 1.63 14.91 -4.06
N VAL A 17 1.66 16.13 -3.55
CA VAL A 17 0.48 16.99 -3.50
C VAL A 17 0.50 17.89 -4.73
N ASN A 18 -0.58 17.84 -5.51
CA ASN A 18 -0.80 18.79 -6.58
C ASN A 18 -0.95 20.20 -6.01
N LYS A 19 -0.08 21.12 -6.42
CA LYS A 19 -0.01 22.49 -5.86
C LYS A 19 -1.24 23.34 -6.20
N GLU A 20 -1.95 23.02 -7.29
CA GLU A 20 -3.13 23.76 -7.74
C GLU A 20 -4.40 23.27 -7.06
N THR A 21 -4.54 21.94 -6.92
CA THR A 21 -5.77 21.33 -6.39
C THR A 21 -5.68 20.95 -4.92
N GLY A 22 -4.49 20.89 -4.35
CA GLY A 22 -4.23 20.40 -2.98
C GLY A 22 -4.46 18.89 -2.81
N LYS A 23 -4.71 18.17 -3.90
CA LYS A 23 -4.98 16.71 -3.85
C LYS A 23 -3.71 15.90 -3.99
N GLY A 24 -3.71 14.72 -3.37
CA GLY A 24 -2.66 13.73 -3.58
C GLY A 24 -2.71 13.13 -4.96
N GLU A 25 -1.54 12.95 -5.57
CA GLU A 25 -1.35 12.33 -6.88
C GLU A 25 -0.28 11.23 -6.80
N LEU A 26 -0.42 10.22 -7.64
CA LEU A 26 0.63 9.23 -7.88
C LEU A 26 1.80 9.88 -8.62
N LEU A 27 3.02 9.41 -8.36
CA LEU A 27 4.22 9.92 -9.05
C LEU A 27 4.30 9.45 -10.50
N PHE A 28 3.82 8.24 -10.77
CA PHE A 28 3.95 7.59 -12.07
C PHE A 28 2.60 7.08 -12.55
N ASN A 29 2.37 7.21 -13.85
CA ASN A 29 1.26 6.57 -14.55
C ASN A 29 1.82 5.45 -15.44
N ILE A 30 1.93 4.25 -14.86
CA ILE A 30 2.48 3.06 -15.53
C ILE A 30 1.34 2.08 -15.79
N PRO A 31 0.87 1.91 -17.04
CA PRO A 31 -0.26 1.03 -17.36
C PRO A 31 -0.06 -0.42 -16.88
N ALA A 32 1.17 -0.94 -16.95
CA ALA A 32 1.49 -2.29 -16.49
C ALA A 32 1.29 -2.42 -14.95
N ASP A 33 1.68 -1.42 -14.18
CA ASP A 33 1.46 -1.37 -12.72
C ASP A 33 -0.03 -1.25 -12.38
N MET A 34 -0.76 -0.39 -13.08
CA MET A 34 -2.20 -0.23 -12.90
C MET A 34 -2.96 -1.53 -13.21
N LYS A 35 -2.54 -2.26 -14.24
CA LYS A 35 -3.08 -3.58 -14.57
C LYS A 35 -2.75 -4.59 -13.48
N PHE A 36 -1.49 -4.65 -13.06
CA PHE A 36 -1.04 -5.54 -11.98
C PHE A 36 -1.84 -5.29 -10.69
N PHE A 37 -1.96 -4.03 -10.25
CA PHE A 37 -2.75 -3.67 -9.08
C PHE A 37 -4.20 -4.16 -9.18
N ARG A 38 -4.86 -3.88 -10.31
CA ARG A 38 -6.26 -4.25 -10.53
C ARG A 38 -6.46 -5.76 -10.48
N GLU A 39 -5.62 -6.52 -11.18
CA GLU A 39 -5.74 -7.98 -11.26
C GLU A 39 -5.40 -8.65 -9.92
N THR A 40 -4.36 -8.17 -9.24
CA THR A 40 -3.91 -8.72 -7.95
C THR A 40 -4.91 -8.49 -6.82
N THR A 41 -5.58 -7.33 -6.80
CA THR A 41 -6.50 -6.95 -5.72
C THR A 41 -7.97 -7.29 -6.03
N LYS A 42 -8.28 -7.78 -7.24
CA LYS A 42 -9.64 -8.16 -7.63
C LYS A 42 -10.22 -9.22 -6.70
N HIS A 43 -11.50 -9.06 -6.33
CA HIS A 43 -12.22 -9.94 -5.41
C HIS A 43 -11.60 -10.08 -4.02
N SER A 44 -10.81 -9.08 -3.60
CA SER A 44 -10.15 -9.03 -2.30
C SER A 44 -10.62 -7.85 -1.45
N PHE A 45 -10.14 -7.79 -0.22
CA PHE A 45 -10.29 -6.64 0.66
C PHE A 45 -9.17 -5.65 0.40
N VAL A 46 -9.52 -4.37 0.20
CA VAL A 46 -8.55 -3.27 0.02
C VAL A 46 -8.73 -2.25 1.13
N VAL A 47 -7.63 -1.88 1.77
CA VAL A 47 -7.60 -0.96 2.91
C VAL A 47 -6.82 0.29 2.52
N MET A 48 -7.38 1.45 2.78
CA MET A 48 -6.74 2.72 2.48
C MET A 48 -7.16 3.82 3.46
N GLY A 49 -6.36 4.86 3.57
CA GLY A 49 -6.75 6.08 4.27
C GLY A 49 -7.76 6.90 3.48
N TYR A 50 -8.50 7.76 4.17
CA TYR A 50 -9.57 8.55 3.57
C TYR A 50 -9.07 9.49 2.45
N SER A 51 -7.91 10.11 2.61
CA SER A 51 -7.31 10.97 1.58
C SER A 51 -6.99 10.18 0.29
N THR A 52 -6.49 8.96 0.43
CA THR A 52 -6.25 8.05 -0.70
C THR A 52 -7.56 7.66 -1.37
N TYR A 53 -8.59 7.33 -0.59
CA TYR A 53 -9.93 7.03 -1.10
C TYR A 53 -10.50 8.19 -1.92
N LEU A 54 -10.35 9.43 -1.43
CA LEU A 54 -10.80 10.63 -2.14
C LEU A 54 -10.03 10.92 -3.44
N SER A 55 -8.76 10.48 -3.54
CA SER A 55 -7.92 10.68 -4.72
C SER A 55 -8.19 9.66 -5.84
N LEU A 56 -8.93 8.58 -5.56
CA LEU A 56 -9.26 7.58 -6.57
C LEU A 56 -10.08 8.19 -7.71
N PRO A 57 -9.72 7.93 -8.98
CA PRO A 57 -10.49 8.40 -10.15
C PRO A 57 -11.92 7.86 -10.15
N LYS A 58 -12.08 6.60 -9.73
CA LYS A 58 -13.37 5.94 -9.53
C LYS A 58 -13.38 5.30 -8.14
N ARG A 59 -14.40 5.66 -7.36
CA ARG A 59 -14.58 5.13 -5.99
C ARG A 59 -16.03 4.74 -5.73
N PRO A 60 -16.27 3.64 -4.97
CA PRO A 60 -15.25 2.70 -4.48
C PRO A 60 -14.54 1.96 -5.62
N LEU A 61 -13.39 1.32 -5.33
CA LEU A 61 -12.73 0.44 -6.30
C LEU A 61 -13.68 -0.74 -6.62
N PRO A 62 -14.03 -0.97 -7.91
CA PRO A 62 -14.98 -2.02 -8.29
C PRO A 62 -14.42 -3.42 -8.03
N ASP A 63 -15.31 -4.39 -7.85
CA ASP A 63 -15.02 -5.81 -7.62
C ASP A 63 -14.13 -6.08 -6.40
N ARG A 64 -14.19 -5.21 -5.38
CA ARG A 64 -13.42 -5.29 -4.14
C ARG A 64 -14.24 -4.80 -2.96
N VAL A 65 -13.94 -5.32 -1.77
CA VAL A 65 -14.47 -4.75 -0.53
C VAL A 65 -13.55 -3.61 -0.11
N ASN A 66 -14.06 -2.38 -0.16
CA ASN A 66 -13.28 -1.19 0.19
C ASN A 66 -13.43 -0.90 1.69
N ILE A 67 -12.30 -0.79 2.39
CA ILE A 67 -12.22 -0.46 3.81
C ILE A 67 -11.38 0.81 3.93
N VAL A 68 -11.94 1.83 4.60
CA VAL A 68 -11.34 3.16 4.69
C VAL A 68 -11.12 3.54 6.14
N LEU A 69 -9.87 3.90 6.47
CA LEU A 69 -9.54 4.52 7.75
C LEU A 69 -9.76 6.02 7.64
N TRP A 70 -10.69 6.53 8.43
CA TRP A 70 -11.02 7.95 8.51
C TRP A 70 -11.00 8.42 9.97
N ASP A 71 -9.82 8.78 10.46
CA ASP A 71 -9.53 9.13 11.85
C ASP A 71 -10.14 10.47 12.34
N LYS A 72 -10.74 11.25 11.43
CA LYS A 72 -11.35 12.56 11.74
C LYS A 72 -12.87 12.50 11.97
N ALA A 73 -13.49 11.37 11.77
CA ALA A 73 -14.93 11.23 11.95
C ALA A 73 -15.31 10.77 13.35
N PRO A 74 -16.41 11.25 13.93
CA PRO A 74 -16.92 10.76 15.20
C PRO A 74 -17.60 9.40 15.11
N LEU A 75 -17.63 8.78 13.94
CA LEU A 75 -18.32 7.52 13.68
C LEU A 75 -17.47 6.32 14.08
N PRO A 76 -17.98 5.35 14.84
CA PRO A 76 -17.24 4.18 15.27
C PRO A 76 -16.90 3.23 14.12
N VAL A 77 -17.88 2.79 13.39
CA VAL A 77 -17.80 1.99 12.15
C VAL A 77 -19.07 2.27 11.36
N GLU A 78 -18.94 2.58 10.10
CA GLU A 78 -20.06 2.84 9.21
C GLU A 78 -19.89 2.10 7.90
N THR A 79 -20.99 1.61 7.32
CA THR A 79 -21.03 1.12 5.95
C THR A 79 -21.86 2.09 5.11
N LYS A 80 -21.24 2.72 4.15
CA LYS A 80 -21.87 3.68 3.24
C LYS A 80 -21.41 3.43 1.81
N ASP A 81 -22.36 3.37 0.89
CA ASP A 81 -22.07 3.17 -0.55
C ASP A 81 -21.17 1.96 -0.85
N GLY A 82 -21.30 0.86 -0.08
CA GLY A 82 -20.47 -0.34 -0.21
C GLY A 82 -19.06 -0.21 0.35
N VAL A 83 -18.77 0.85 1.13
CA VAL A 83 -17.50 1.09 1.79
C VAL A 83 -17.65 0.95 3.30
N ILE A 84 -16.71 0.24 3.94
CA ILE A 84 -16.65 0.11 5.40
C ILE A 84 -15.68 1.17 5.93
N PHE A 85 -16.17 2.08 6.77
CA PHE A 85 -15.36 3.12 7.37
C PHE A 85 -15.02 2.78 8.83
N PHE A 86 -13.75 2.96 9.18
CA PHE A 86 -13.25 2.86 10.55
C PHE A 86 -12.69 4.20 10.98
N ASN A 87 -12.97 4.63 12.22
CA ASN A 87 -12.47 5.89 12.77
C ASN A 87 -11.24 5.73 13.69
N ASN A 88 -10.79 4.51 13.93
CA ASN A 88 -9.56 4.26 14.67
C ASN A 88 -8.84 3.00 14.17
N PHE A 89 -7.52 3.03 14.30
CA PHE A 89 -6.66 1.95 13.82
C PHE A 89 -6.87 0.64 14.61
N GLY A 90 -7.12 0.69 15.91
CA GLY A 90 -7.28 -0.52 16.73
C GLY A 90 -8.47 -1.37 16.29
N ALA A 91 -9.63 -0.74 16.04
CA ALA A 91 -10.82 -1.42 15.53
C ALA A 91 -10.59 -1.96 14.12
N LEU A 92 -9.99 -1.16 13.24
CA LEU A 92 -9.62 -1.57 11.88
C LEU A 92 -8.68 -2.77 11.92
N PHE A 93 -7.61 -2.70 12.70
CA PHE A 93 -6.61 -3.77 12.78
C PHE A 93 -7.19 -5.08 13.32
N SER A 94 -8.04 -5.01 14.35
CA SER A 94 -8.74 -6.17 14.90
C SER A 94 -9.62 -6.85 13.84
N PHE A 95 -10.35 -6.07 13.06
CA PHE A 95 -11.17 -6.56 11.96
C PHE A 95 -10.32 -7.22 10.86
N ILE A 96 -9.26 -6.54 10.42
CA ILE A 96 -8.35 -7.05 9.39
C ILE A 96 -7.63 -8.32 9.84
N LYS A 97 -7.23 -8.41 11.11
CA LYS A 97 -6.60 -9.60 11.67
C LYS A 97 -7.50 -10.84 11.61
N ILE A 98 -8.81 -10.67 11.78
CA ILE A 98 -9.79 -11.75 11.60
C ILE A 98 -9.88 -12.13 10.13
N LEU A 99 -10.09 -11.16 9.23
CA LEU A 99 -10.22 -11.38 7.79
C LEU A 99 -8.99 -12.05 7.19
N SER A 100 -7.80 -11.66 7.62
CA SER A 100 -6.53 -12.14 7.06
C SER A 100 -6.23 -13.62 7.32
N LYS A 101 -7.00 -14.28 8.20
CA LYS A 101 -6.91 -15.74 8.42
C LYS A 101 -7.42 -16.52 7.21
N GLU A 102 -8.41 -16.01 6.49
CA GLU A 102 -9.05 -16.70 5.38
C GLU A 102 -8.84 -15.98 4.04
N TYR A 103 -8.64 -14.67 4.06
CA TYR A 103 -8.57 -13.83 2.86
C TYR A 103 -7.26 -13.08 2.75
N ASN A 104 -6.92 -12.67 1.52
CA ASN A 104 -5.90 -11.65 1.30
C ASN A 104 -6.50 -10.26 1.55
N VAL A 105 -5.81 -9.48 2.37
CA VAL A 105 -6.15 -8.08 2.66
C VAL A 105 -5.01 -7.22 2.17
N PHE A 106 -5.28 -6.35 1.19
CA PHE A 106 -4.29 -5.47 0.60
C PHE A 106 -4.34 -4.07 1.19
N ILE A 107 -3.24 -3.63 1.75
CA ILE A 107 -3.05 -2.26 2.24
C ILE A 107 -2.55 -1.43 1.05
N CYS A 108 -3.36 -0.44 0.63
CA CYS A 108 -3.20 0.29 -0.63
C CYS A 108 -2.82 1.77 -0.43
N GLY A 109 -2.51 2.19 0.79
CA GLY A 109 -2.02 3.53 1.05
C GLY A 109 -2.95 4.39 1.92
N GLY A 110 -2.63 5.67 2.14
CA GLY A 110 -1.38 6.37 1.83
C GLY A 110 -0.25 6.12 2.82
N ALA A 111 0.70 7.04 2.83
CA ALA A 111 1.94 6.92 3.60
C ALA A 111 1.71 6.58 5.09
N SER A 112 0.78 7.25 5.75
CA SER A 112 0.45 7.00 7.16
C SER A 112 -0.09 5.59 7.37
N VAL A 113 -0.96 5.11 6.47
CA VAL A 113 -1.55 3.77 6.58
C VAL A 113 -0.50 2.70 6.30
N TYR A 114 0.38 2.88 5.31
CA TYR A 114 1.50 1.96 5.09
C TYR A 114 2.40 1.86 6.32
N LYS A 115 2.70 2.99 6.97
CA LYS A 115 3.51 3.02 8.19
C LYS A 115 2.83 2.31 9.37
N LEU A 116 1.51 2.50 9.55
CA LEU A 116 0.75 1.82 10.61
C LEU A 116 0.78 0.29 10.46
N PHE A 117 0.71 -0.21 9.22
CA PHE A 117 0.72 -1.64 8.95
C PHE A 117 2.12 -2.26 8.80
N LEU A 118 3.19 -1.46 8.78
CA LEU A 118 4.55 -1.95 8.60
C LEU A 118 4.94 -3.12 9.51
N PRO A 119 4.58 -3.14 10.82
CA PRO A 119 4.90 -4.27 11.69
C PRO A 119 4.13 -5.56 11.37
N TYR A 120 3.12 -5.51 10.51
CA TYR A 120 2.12 -6.58 10.37
C TYR A 120 2.02 -7.20 8.98
N TYR A 121 2.76 -6.70 7.98
CA TYR A 121 2.75 -7.32 6.65
C TYR A 121 3.34 -8.72 6.69
N ASP A 122 2.64 -9.68 6.09
CA ASP A 122 3.18 -10.99 5.74
C ASP A 122 4.04 -10.89 4.48
N GLU A 123 3.56 -10.07 3.52
CA GLU A 123 4.18 -9.85 2.22
C GLU A 123 3.93 -8.42 1.75
N VAL A 124 4.87 -7.84 1.00
CA VAL A 124 4.69 -6.53 0.36
C VAL A 124 5.09 -6.61 -1.11
N LEU A 125 4.17 -6.21 -1.97
CA LEU A 125 4.32 -6.15 -3.42
C LEU A 125 4.69 -4.72 -3.81
N ILE A 126 5.90 -4.51 -4.27
CA ILE A 126 6.42 -3.18 -4.62
C ILE A 126 6.75 -3.13 -6.11
N THR A 127 6.05 -2.26 -6.85
CA THR A 127 6.52 -1.84 -8.16
C THR A 127 7.58 -0.75 -7.94
N TYR A 128 8.85 -1.14 -8.07
CA TYR A 128 10.00 -0.26 -7.87
C TYR A 128 10.41 0.37 -9.19
N VAL A 129 10.31 1.69 -9.28
CA VAL A 129 10.68 2.50 -10.46
C VAL A 129 12.05 3.14 -10.21
N ASN A 130 12.99 2.95 -11.13
CA ASN A 130 14.37 3.47 -11.03
C ASN A 130 14.49 4.99 -11.28
N LYS A 131 13.44 5.75 -10.98
CA LYS A 131 13.38 7.22 -11.09
C LYS A 131 13.09 7.86 -9.74
N ILE A 132 13.43 9.13 -9.62
CA ILE A 132 13.13 10.00 -8.47
C ILE A 132 12.27 11.17 -8.97
N ASP A 133 11.24 11.53 -8.22
CA ASP A 133 10.50 12.77 -8.39
C ASP A 133 10.83 13.72 -7.23
N LYS A 134 11.48 14.85 -7.54
CA LYS A 134 11.92 15.84 -6.54
C LYS A 134 10.77 16.56 -5.84
N ASP A 135 9.57 16.54 -6.41
CA ASP A 135 8.35 17.12 -5.84
C ASP A 135 7.59 16.15 -4.96
N ALA A 136 8.09 14.94 -4.76
CA ALA A 136 7.47 13.93 -3.92
C ALA A 136 7.34 14.40 -2.46
N THR A 137 6.18 14.14 -1.86
CA THR A 137 5.85 14.56 -0.48
C THR A 137 5.39 13.40 0.40
N ALA A 138 5.13 12.24 -0.18
CA ALA A 138 4.68 11.05 0.53
C ALA A 138 5.58 9.86 0.21
N PHE A 139 5.93 9.07 1.24
CA PHE A 139 6.90 7.98 1.13
C PHE A 139 6.36 6.69 1.75
N PHE A 140 6.68 5.56 1.12
CA PHE A 140 6.56 4.25 1.72
C PHE A 140 7.77 3.99 2.64
N PRO A 141 7.61 3.28 3.76
CA PRO A 141 8.75 2.88 4.59
C PRO A 141 9.77 2.08 3.78
N ASN A 142 11.04 2.49 3.80
CA ASN A 142 12.09 1.82 3.03
C ASN A 142 12.33 0.39 3.54
N LEU A 143 11.88 -0.61 2.77
CA LEU A 143 12.00 -2.02 3.13
C LEU A 143 13.42 -2.58 2.94
N ASP A 144 14.24 -1.99 2.05
CA ASP A 144 15.64 -2.41 1.84
C ASP A 144 16.50 -2.16 3.10
N ARG A 145 16.08 -1.19 3.92
CA ARG A 145 16.74 -0.85 5.20
C ARG A 145 16.03 -1.45 6.42
N ASN A 146 14.95 -2.20 6.20
CA ASN A 146 14.15 -2.75 7.30
C ASN A 146 14.57 -4.18 7.60
N ILE A 147 15.06 -4.43 8.81
CA ILE A 147 15.56 -5.75 9.24
C ILE A 147 14.51 -6.85 9.20
N MET A 148 13.21 -6.49 9.26
CA MET A 148 12.10 -7.45 9.29
C MET A 148 11.76 -8.04 7.94
N TYR A 149 12.26 -7.47 6.83
CA TYR A 149 11.87 -7.87 5.48
C TYR A 149 13.09 -8.27 4.64
N TYR A 150 12.84 -9.05 3.61
CA TYR A 150 13.82 -9.40 2.57
C TYR A 150 13.12 -9.53 1.22
N ILE A 151 13.85 -9.24 0.15
CA ILE A 151 13.37 -9.47 -1.22
C ILE A 151 13.38 -10.98 -1.47
N SER A 152 12.22 -11.55 -1.74
CA SER A 152 12.08 -12.97 -2.09
C SER A 152 12.05 -13.19 -3.60
N ASP A 153 11.62 -12.19 -4.35
CA ASP A 153 11.54 -12.23 -5.81
C ASP A 153 11.61 -10.83 -6.42
N SER A 154 12.08 -10.73 -7.67
CA SER A 154 12.13 -9.49 -8.42
C SER A 154 11.98 -9.79 -9.92
N ILE A 155 10.95 -9.24 -10.54
CA ILE A 155 10.61 -9.47 -11.94
C ILE A 155 10.52 -8.13 -12.66
N LEU A 156 11.15 -8.03 -13.85
CA LEU A 156 10.99 -6.86 -14.70
C LEU A 156 9.53 -6.75 -15.15
N LEU A 157 8.86 -5.66 -14.77
CA LEU A 157 7.47 -5.39 -15.12
C LEU A 157 7.37 -4.63 -16.45
N VAL A 158 8.20 -3.59 -16.59
CA VAL A 158 8.25 -2.76 -17.81
C VAL A 158 9.63 -2.12 -17.95
N LYS A 159 10.09 -2.00 -19.18
CA LYS A 159 11.30 -1.26 -19.55
C LYS A 159 10.95 -0.29 -20.65
N GLU A 160 11.11 0.98 -20.38
CA GLU A 160 10.95 2.08 -21.32
C GLU A 160 12.33 2.69 -21.60
N GLU A 161 12.39 3.67 -22.52
CA GLU A 161 13.64 4.29 -22.93
C GLU A 161 14.34 5.04 -21.77
N ASP A 162 13.55 5.61 -20.85
CA ASP A 162 14.01 6.49 -19.79
C ASP A 162 13.76 5.95 -18.36
N PHE A 163 13.13 4.78 -18.21
CA PHE A 163 12.96 4.13 -16.90
C PHE A 163 12.74 2.61 -16.99
N GLU A 164 13.00 1.95 -15.88
CA GLU A 164 12.63 0.57 -15.63
C GLU A 164 11.76 0.48 -14.37
N ALA A 165 10.76 -0.41 -14.40
CA ALA A 165 9.99 -0.76 -13.22
C ALA A 165 10.05 -2.27 -13.00
N ASN A 166 10.41 -2.65 -11.78
CA ASN A 166 10.50 -4.04 -11.34
C ASN A 166 9.45 -4.31 -10.26
N LEU A 167 8.72 -5.39 -10.39
CA LEU A 167 7.91 -5.92 -9.30
C LEU A 167 8.84 -6.66 -8.34
N ARG A 168 8.95 -6.16 -7.10
CA ARG A 168 9.69 -6.78 -6.01
C ARG A 168 8.72 -7.35 -4.98
N VAL A 169 8.95 -8.58 -4.58
CA VAL A 169 8.19 -9.22 -3.52
C VAL A 169 9.03 -9.25 -2.26
N TYR A 170 8.57 -8.54 -1.23
CA TYR A 170 9.18 -8.56 0.10
C TYR A 170 8.40 -9.51 0.99
N LYS A 171 9.11 -10.36 1.71
CA LYS A 171 8.53 -11.26 2.73
C LYS A 171 9.09 -10.94 4.10
N ARG A 172 8.27 -11.17 5.11
CA ARG A 172 8.70 -11.05 6.50
C ARG A 172 9.69 -12.17 6.84
N LYS A 173 10.78 -11.81 7.51
CA LYS A 173 11.71 -12.78 8.10
C LYS A 173 11.05 -13.49 9.28
N PRO A 174 11.31 -14.79 9.51
CA PRO A 174 10.99 -15.44 10.77
C PRO A 174 11.60 -14.68 11.94
N ILE A 175 10.88 -14.63 13.06
CA ILE A 175 11.28 -13.81 14.22
C ILE A 175 12.64 -14.23 14.79
N GLU A 176 12.96 -15.53 14.73
CA GLU A 176 14.25 -16.09 15.16
C GLU A 176 15.41 -15.46 14.40
N LYS A 177 15.26 -15.28 13.07
CA LYS A 177 16.28 -14.66 12.22
C LYS A 177 16.43 -13.17 12.48
N VAL A 178 15.36 -12.48 12.87
CA VAL A 178 15.45 -11.05 13.24
C VAL A 178 16.23 -10.88 14.54
N LEU A 179 15.97 -11.73 15.53
CA LEU A 179 16.65 -11.69 16.84
C LEU A 179 18.15 -12.05 16.73
N GLU A 180 18.55 -12.88 15.78
CA GLU A 180 19.95 -13.20 15.51
C GLU A 180 20.75 -12.01 14.94
N MET A 181 20.07 -11.11 14.21
CA MET A 181 20.70 -9.93 13.59
C MET A 181 20.91 -8.76 14.56
N GLU A 182 20.23 -8.77 15.72
CA GLU A 182 20.35 -7.73 16.76
C GLU A 182 21.41 -8.09 17.84
N ARG A 183 22.06 -9.25 17.74
CA ARG A 183 23.16 -9.70 18.60
C ARG A 183 24.51 -9.42 17.98
#